data_097b5dc5bb64c4303c96a0c34ec2e3c1
#
_entry.id   097b5dc5bb64c4303c96a0c34ec2e3c1
#
_cell.length_a   1.000
_cell.length_b   1.000
_cell.length_c   1.000
_cell.angle_alpha   90.00
_cell.angle_beta   90.00
_cell.angle_gamma   90.00
#
_symmetry.space_group_name_H-M   'P 1'
#
loop_
_entity.id
_entity.type
_entity.pdbx_description
1 polymer ?
#
loop_
_entity_poly.entity_id
_entity_poly.type
_entity_poly.pdbx_seq_one_letter_code
_entity_poly.pdbx_strand_id
1 'polypeptide(L)'
;MVKVLHISTEYPPHRVIGSLAFQVRDLVMSLSSKYDIYLIHPANFDGNYMDGNAHVYAVSDRWFSDVVTYMHYLLVEILSRSPYVIPRDVDFVHAHDWIAAVIAKVISQRLKIPYIVSVYSTEPPLRSGDGISLLSLAIRDWEKHAFSSAFRVIAHNKSAYESLRVHYGINAVEIRSINDVRAIYEEISHQRAHQ
;
A
#
# COMPACT_ATOMS: atom_id res chain seq x y z
N MET A 1 -13.95 4.18 -16.57
CA MET A 1 -12.61 4.58 -16.08
C MET A 1 -12.19 3.51 -15.08
N VAL A 2 -10.93 3.07 -15.08
CA VAL A 2 -10.42 2.06 -14.14
C VAL A 2 -10.42 2.65 -12.73
N LYS A 3 -10.99 1.92 -11.77
CA LYS A 3 -11.12 2.32 -10.36
C LYS A 3 -10.07 1.66 -9.51
N VAL A 4 -9.26 2.46 -8.84
CA VAL A 4 -8.13 1.97 -8.04
C VAL A 4 -8.29 2.39 -6.59
N LEU A 5 -8.24 1.41 -5.69
CA LEU A 5 -8.19 1.67 -4.26
C LEU A 5 -6.74 1.78 -3.80
N HIS A 6 -6.32 2.95 -3.36
CA HIS A 6 -5.06 3.16 -2.68
C HIS A 6 -5.21 2.98 -1.17
N ILE A 7 -4.22 2.35 -0.54
CA ILE A 7 -4.12 2.23 0.92
C ILE A 7 -2.74 2.73 1.34
N SER A 8 -2.71 3.69 2.25
CA SER A 8 -1.47 4.23 2.81
C SER A 8 -1.61 4.42 4.32
N THR A 9 -0.50 4.31 5.03
CA THR A 9 -0.43 4.63 6.47
C THR A 9 -0.19 6.11 6.74
N GLU A 10 0.14 6.86 5.70
CA GLU A 10 0.41 8.30 5.75
C GLU A 10 -0.19 8.99 4.53
N TYR A 11 -0.80 10.16 4.75
CA TYR A 11 -1.27 11.03 3.66
C TYR A 11 -1.45 12.47 4.16
N PRO A 12 -0.90 13.49 3.46
CA PRO A 12 -1.05 14.88 3.87
C PRO A 12 -2.49 15.39 3.66
N PRO A 13 -2.91 16.42 4.38
CA PRO A 13 -2.20 17.08 5.48
C PRO A 13 -2.39 16.39 6.83
N HIS A 14 -3.23 15.35 6.90
CA HIS A 14 -3.77 14.84 8.18
C HIS A 14 -2.87 13.82 8.87
N ARG A 15 -2.02 13.13 8.12
CA ARG A 15 -1.05 12.19 8.68
C ARG A 15 0.26 12.25 7.92
N VAL A 16 1.26 12.88 8.52
CA VAL A 16 2.61 12.99 7.99
C VAL A 16 3.59 12.54 9.07
N ILE A 17 4.24 11.39 8.86
CA ILE A 17 5.30 10.87 9.75
C ILE A 17 6.65 11.04 9.04
N GLY A 18 6.68 10.79 7.73
CA GLY A 18 7.89 10.85 6.93
C GLY A 18 7.65 11.30 5.49
N SER A 19 8.62 11.02 4.64
CA SER A 19 8.55 11.36 3.21
C SER A 19 7.52 10.51 2.44
N LEU A 20 7.13 9.36 2.97
CA LEU A 20 6.13 8.48 2.36
C LEU A 20 4.82 9.22 2.07
N ALA A 21 4.34 10.03 3.02
CA ALA A 21 3.12 10.81 2.87
C ALA A 21 3.10 11.63 1.57
N PHE A 22 4.17 12.36 1.31
CA PHE A 22 4.29 13.23 0.13
C PHE A 22 4.47 12.41 -1.15
N GLN A 23 5.27 11.36 -1.12
CA GLN A 23 5.48 10.48 -2.28
C GLN A 23 4.18 9.80 -2.71
N VAL A 24 3.37 9.34 -1.75
CA VAL A 24 2.04 8.77 -2.04
C VAL A 24 1.12 9.81 -2.64
N ARG A 25 1.09 11.03 -2.08
CA ARG A 25 0.25 12.11 -2.61
C ARG A 25 0.64 12.47 -4.03
N ASP A 26 1.93 12.67 -4.32
CA ASP A 26 2.42 13.00 -5.66
C ASP A 26 2.04 11.92 -6.68
N LEU A 27 2.13 10.64 -6.29
CA LEU A 27 1.71 9.52 -7.11
C LEU A 27 0.21 9.55 -7.37
N VAL A 28 -0.62 9.68 -6.33
CA VAL A 28 -2.08 9.76 -6.42
C VAL A 28 -2.51 10.92 -7.30
N MET A 29 -1.95 12.12 -7.11
CA MET A 29 -2.24 13.29 -7.93
C MET A 29 -1.90 13.07 -9.40
N SER A 30 -0.76 12.45 -9.69
CA SER A 30 -0.33 12.15 -11.05
C SER A 30 -1.20 11.09 -11.75
N LEU A 31 -1.82 10.19 -10.99
CA LEU A 31 -2.67 9.12 -11.51
C LEU A 31 -4.15 9.54 -11.62
N SER A 32 -4.64 10.43 -10.75
CA SER A 32 -6.05 10.82 -10.67
C SER A 32 -6.57 11.57 -11.90
N SER A 33 -5.70 11.97 -12.81
CA SER A 33 -6.10 12.53 -14.12
C SER A 33 -6.58 11.45 -15.11
N LYS A 34 -6.19 10.19 -14.93
CA LYS A 34 -6.45 9.07 -15.85
C LYS A 34 -7.27 7.94 -15.21
N TYR A 35 -7.21 7.81 -13.90
CA TYR A 35 -7.84 6.76 -13.11
C TYR A 35 -8.79 7.36 -12.09
N ASP A 36 -9.84 6.61 -11.74
CA ASP A 36 -10.76 6.95 -10.65
C ASP A 36 -10.14 6.44 -9.34
N ILE A 37 -9.55 7.33 -8.56
CA ILE A 37 -8.73 6.99 -7.40
C ILE A 37 -9.54 7.15 -6.12
N TYR A 38 -9.56 6.09 -5.34
CA TYR A 38 -10.06 6.03 -3.97
C TYR A 38 -8.87 5.77 -3.05
N LEU A 39 -8.65 6.61 -2.05
CA LEU A 39 -7.55 6.45 -1.09
C LEU A 39 -8.11 6.30 0.32
N ILE A 40 -7.62 5.33 1.07
CA ILE A 40 -7.89 5.17 2.49
C ILE A 40 -6.58 5.37 3.27
N HIS A 41 -6.62 6.23 4.28
CA HIS A 41 -5.49 6.45 5.19
C HIS A 41 -5.95 6.73 6.62
N PRO A 42 -5.11 6.48 7.64
CA PRO A 42 -5.39 6.85 9.02
C PRO A 42 -5.28 8.37 9.22
N ALA A 43 -6.12 8.90 10.10
CA ALA A 43 -6.12 10.30 10.53
C ALA A 43 -6.61 10.42 11.98
N ASN A 44 -6.71 11.63 12.50
CA ASN A 44 -7.29 11.88 13.83
C ASN A 44 -8.83 12.03 13.81
N PHE A 45 -9.47 11.69 12.68
CA PHE A 45 -10.92 11.77 12.49
C PHE A 45 -11.38 10.72 11.47
N ASP A 46 -12.68 10.41 11.48
CA ASP A 46 -13.35 9.68 10.40
C ASP A 46 -14.01 10.68 9.45
N GLY A 47 -13.79 10.55 8.15
CA GLY A 47 -14.39 11.44 7.17
C GLY A 47 -13.98 11.16 5.74
N ASN A 48 -14.58 11.90 4.83
CA ASN A 48 -14.24 11.87 3.41
C ASN A 48 -14.01 13.29 2.88
N TYR A 49 -13.12 13.40 1.92
CA TYR A 49 -12.83 14.65 1.22
C TYR A 49 -12.24 14.37 -0.16
N MET A 50 -12.13 15.43 -0.96
CA MET A 50 -11.44 15.36 -2.24
C MET A 50 -10.04 15.97 -2.11
N ASP A 51 -9.03 15.30 -2.67
CA ASP A 51 -7.72 15.91 -2.93
C ASP A 51 -7.49 15.86 -4.45
N GLY A 52 -7.62 17.01 -5.11
CA GLY A 52 -7.74 17.06 -6.56
C GLY A 52 -8.93 16.22 -7.05
N ASN A 53 -8.66 15.23 -7.89
CA ASN A 53 -9.67 14.29 -8.41
C ASN A 53 -9.73 12.97 -7.62
N ALA A 54 -8.96 12.83 -6.55
CA ALA A 54 -8.97 11.61 -5.74
C ALA A 54 -10.01 11.70 -4.61
N HIS A 55 -10.80 10.64 -4.43
CA HIS A 55 -11.70 10.44 -3.30
C HIS A 55 -10.91 9.92 -2.11
N VAL A 56 -10.79 10.70 -1.04
CA VAL A 56 -9.99 10.35 0.12
C VAL A 56 -10.88 10.05 1.32
N TYR A 57 -10.63 8.92 1.97
CA TYR A 57 -11.30 8.47 3.17
C TYR A 57 -10.30 8.42 4.33
N ALA A 58 -10.49 9.30 5.30
CA ALA A 58 -9.78 9.31 6.55
C ALA A 58 -10.43 8.33 7.52
N VAL A 59 -9.63 7.49 8.15
CA VAL A 59 -10.06 6.54 9.17
C VAL A 59 -9.42 6.92 10.49
N SER A 60 -10.24 7.16 11.51
CA SER A 60 -9.75 7.52 12.83
C SER A 60 -8.78 6.46 13.37
N ASP A 61 -7.59 6.89 13.76
CA ASP A 61 -6.58 6.01 14.32
C ASP A 61 -6.30 6.30 15.80
N ARG A 62 -5.57 5.38 16.43
CA ARG A 62 -5.06 5.50 17.79
C ARG A 62 -3.58 5.21 17.79
N TRP A 63 -2.87 5.88 18.65
CA TRP A 63 -1.46 5.61 18.89
C TRP A 63 -1.30 4.29 19.68
N PHE A 64 -0.35 3.47 19.25
CA PHE A 64 0.11 2.27 19.95
C PHE A 64 1.61 2.32 20.13
N SER A 65 2.11 1.69 21.18
CA SER A 65 3.53 1.63 21.50
C SER A 65 4.34 0.73 20.56
N ASP A 66 3.66 -0.21 19.89
CA ASP A 66 4.29 -1.12 18.94
C ASP A 66 3.55 -1.12 17.60
N VAL A 67 4.32 -1.28 16.53
CA VAL A 67 3.83 -1.21 15.15
C VAL A 67 2.98 -2.40 14.75
N VAL A 68 3.16 -3.57 15.37
CA VAL A 68 2.38 -4.77 15.06
C VAL A 68 0.96 -4.63 15.59
N THR A 69 0.79 -4.16 16.83
CA THR A 69 -0.53 -3.84 17.39
C THR A 69 -1.22 -2.75 16.57
N TYR A 70 -0.47 -1.70 16.17
CA TYR A 70 -0.98 -0.66 15.29
C TYR A 70 -1.48 -1.21 13.95
N MET A 71 -0.70 -2.07 13.30
CA MET A 71 -1.10 -2.73 12.05
C MET A 71 -2.42 -3.50 12.20
N HIS A 72 -2.54 -4.32 13.26
CA HIS A 72 -3.77 -5.08 13.50
C HIS A 72 -4.97 -4.17 13.76
N TYR A 73 -4.77 -3.11 14.52
CA TYR A 73 -5.81 -2.11 14.76
C TYR A 73 -6.28 -1.47 13.43
N LEU A 74 -5.35 -0.98 12.61
CA LEU A 74 -5.69 -0.40 11.30
C LEU A 74 -6.40 -1.38 10.38
N LEU A 75 -5.95 -2.63 10.36
CA LEU A 75 -6.59 -3.69 9.58
C LEU A 75 -8.08 -3.81 9.97
N VAL A 76 -8.39 -3.91 11.27
CA VAL A 76 -9.78 -4.02 11.76
C VAL A 76 -10.58 -2.76 11.41
N GLU A 77 -10.02 -1.57 11.65
CA GLU A 77 -10.69 -0.30 11.40
C GLU A 77 -11.02 -0.11 9.90
N ILE A 78 -10.05 -0.35 9.02
CA ILE A 78 -10.27 -0.22 7.58
C ILE A 78 -11.24 -1.29 7.06
N LEU A 79 -11.11 -2.55 7.52
CA LEU A 79 -12.02 -3.61 7.08
C LEU A 79 -13.45 -3.40 7.54
N SER A 80 -13.66 -2.85 8.74
CA SER A 80 -15.02 -2.57 9.25
C SER A 80 -15.71 -1.46 8.45
N ARG A 81 -14.96 -0.49 7.95
CA ARG A 81 -15.47 0.63 7.15
C ARG A 81 -15.51 0.32 5.65
N SER A 82 -14.72 -0.64 5.19
CA SER A 82 -14.58 -0.96 3.77
C SER A 82 -15.92 -1.14 3.01
N PRO A 83 -16.99 -1.75 3.58
CA PRO A 83 -18.25 -1.90 2.87
C PRO A 83 -18.96 -0.57 2.57
N TYR A 84 -18.60 0.49 3.29
CA TYR A 84 -19.25 1.80 3.20
C TYR A 84 -18.43 2.81 2.40
N VAL A 85 -17.11 2.61 2.31
CA VAL A 85 -16.19 3.58 1.71
C VAL A 85 -15.53 3.10 0.43
N ILE A 86 -15.48 1.78 0.20
CA ILE A 86 -14.90 1.20 -1.01
C ILE A 86 -16.02 0.94 -2.03
N PRO A 87 -15.93 1.48 -3.25
CA PRO A 87 -16.83 1.12 -4.33
C PRO A 87 -16.79 -0.40 -4.60
N ARG A 88 -17.96 -0.98 -4.87
CA ARG A 88 -18.05 -2.43 -5.13
C ARG A 88 -17.37 -2.88 -6.42
N ASP A 89 -17.17 -1.96 -7.34
CA ASP A 89 -16.61 -2.14 -8.67
C ASP A 89 -15.17 -1.63 -8.79
N VAL A 90 -14.42 -1.61 -7.66
CA VAL A 90 -12.98 -1.37 -7.67
C VAL A 90 -12.28 -2.46 -8.48
N ASP A 91 -11.37 -2.05 -9.35
CA ASP A 91 -10.67 -2.97 -10.25
C ASP A 91 -9.48 -3.65 -9.56
N PHE A 92 -8.72 -2.94 -8.78
CA PHE A 92 -7.61 -3.49 -7.99
C PHE A 92 -7.22 -2.58 -6.83
N VAL A 93 -6.36 -3.10 -5.94
CA VAL A 93 -5.83 -2.36 -4.78
C VAL A 93 -4.37 -2.02 -5.01
N HIS A 94 -3.95 -0.80 -4.69
CA HIS A 94 -2.57 -0.35 -4.65
C HIS A 94 -2.17 0.03 -3.22
N ALA A 95 -1.33 -0.78 -2.60
CA ALA A 95 -0.83 -0.56 -1.25
C ALA A 95 0.50 0.19 -1.25
N HIS A 96 0.71 1.03 -0.25
CA HIS A 96 1.95 1.77 -0.03
C HIS A 96 2.61 1.29 1.26
N ASP A 97 3.74 0.60 1.11
CA ASP A 97 4.49 -0.11 2.14
C ASP A 97 3.76 -1.31 2.79
N TRP A 98 4.43 -1.97 3.72
CA TRP A 98 4.05 -3.30 4.20
C TRP A 98 2.75 -3.34 5.01
N ILE A 99 2.49 -2.34 5.88
CA ILE A 99 1.25 -2.30 6.65
C ILE A 99 0.05 -2.21 5.71
N ALA A 100 0.11 -1.30 4.74
CA ALA A 100 -0.92 -1.17 3.72
C ALA A 100 -1.04 -2.44 2.87
N ALA A 101 0.08 -3.13 2.59
CA ALA A 101 0.09 -4.38 1.82
C ALA A 101 -0.62 -5.53 2.55
N VAL A 102 -0.47 -5.63 3.89
CA VAL A 102 -1.22 -6.60 4.69
C VAL A 102 -2.72 -6.35 4.59
N ILE A 103 -3.15 -5.09 4.70
CA ILE A 103 -4.55 -4.70 4.59
C ILE A 103 -5.08 -4.96 3.18
N ALA A 104 -4.31 -4.56 2.15
CA ALA A 104 -4.65 -4.77 0.74
C ALA A 104 -4.84 -6.24 0.39
N LYS A 105 -3.99 -7.12 0.93
CA LYS A 105 -4.11 -8.57 0.76
C LYS A 105 -5.47 -9.10 1.25
N VAL A 106 -5.92 -8.67 2.43
CA VAL A 106 -7.21 -9.11 2.98
C VAL A 106 -8.38 -8.55 2.15
N ILE A 107 -8.32 -7.28 1.74
CA ILE A 107 -9.34 -6.67 0.87
C ILE A 107 -9.38 -7.36 -0.49
N SER A 108 -8.22 -7.62 -1.10
CA SER A 108 -8.07 -8.34 -2.37
C SER A 108 -8.74 -9.70 -2.33
N GLN A 109 -8.49 -10.49 -1.29
CA GLN A 109 -9.11 -11.80 -1.11
C GLN A 109 -10.64 -11.71 -0.94
N ARG A 110 -11.11 -10.73 -0.18
CA ARG A 110 -12.55 -10.51 0.06
C ARG A 110 -13.29 -10.09 -1.20
N LEU A 111 -12.71 -9.19 -1.98
CA LEU A 111 -13.31 -8.66 -3.20
C LEU A 111 -12.98 -9.49 -4.45
N LYS A 112 -12.06 -10.45 -4.35
CA LYS A 112 -11.53 -11.27 -5.46
C LYS A 112 -10.94 -10.41 -6.58
N ILE A 113 -10.17 -9.40 -6.21
CA ILE A 113 -9.46 -8.49 -7.11
C ILE A 113 -7.96 -8.54 -6.85
N PRO A 114 -7.10 -8.26 -7.83
CA PRO A 114 -5.66 -8.23 -7.60
C PRO A 114 -5.24 -7.04 -6.70
N TYR A 115 -4.05 -7.14 -6.11
CA TYR A 115 -3.40 -6.01 -5.48
C TYR A 115 -1.94 -5.91 -5.89
N ILE A 116 -1.44 -4.69 -5.88
CA ILE A 116 -0.03 -4.36 -6.10
C ILE A 116 0.51 -3.61 -4.90
N VAL A 117 1.83 -3.61 -4.75
CA VAL A 117 2.49 -2.97 -3.61
C VAL A 117 3.61 -2.06 -4.09
N SER A 118 3.58 -0.80 -3.70
CA SER A 118 4.70 0.13 -3.78
C SER A 118 5.53 0.04 -2.51
N VAL A 119 6.81 -0.29 -2.66
CA VAL A 119 7.78 -0.44 -1.57
C VAL A 119 8.80 0.69 -1.65
N TYR A 120 8.86 1.49 -0.60
CA TYR A 120 9.79 2.62 -0.46
C TYR A 120 10.99 2.28 0.41
N SER A 121 10.78 1.37 1.36
CA SER A 121 11.80 0.78 2.22
C SER A 121 11.36 -0.62 2.66
N THR A 122 12.29 -1.40 3.16
CA THR A 122 12.02 -2.69 3.81
C THR A 122 12.67 -2.70 5.19
N GLU A 123 12.21 -3.60 6.04
CA GLU A 123 12.88 -3.84 7.33
C GLU A 123 14.34 -4.24 7.07
N PRO A 124 15.32 -3.57 7.71
CA PRO A 124 16.74 -3.88 7.49
C PRO A 124 17.07 -5.34 7.76
N PRO A 125 18.00 -5.92 7.00
CA PRO A 125 18.48 -7.28 7.28
C PRO A 125 19.14 -7.33 8.67
N LEU A 126 18.92 -8.43 9.37
CA LEU A 126 19.59 -8.69 10.64
C LEU A 126 21.10 -8.78 10.40
N ARG A 127 21.88 -7.96 11.11
CA ARG A 127 23.34 -8.00 11.05
C ARG A 127 23.87 -9.06 12.00
N SER A 128 24.94 -9.73 11.62
CA SER A 128 25.66 -10.64 12.52
C SER A 128 26.20 -9.87 13.72
N GLY A 129 25.80 -10.27 14.93
CA GLY A 129 26.20 -9.60 16.18
C GLY A 129 25.15 -8.66 16.78
N ASP A 130 24.14 -8.22 16.02
CA ASP A 130 22.99 -7.54 16.59
C ASP A 130 22.09 -8.57 17.28
N GLY A 131 21.62 -8.24 18.48
CA GLY A 131 20.63 -9.09 19.15
C GLY A 131 19.40 -9.26 18.23
N ILE A 132 18.87 -10.49 18.13
CA ILE A 132 17.70 -10.76 17.30
C ILE A 132 16.50 -10.05 17.92
N SER A 133 16.02 -8.99 17.25
CA SER A 133 14.77 -8.34 17.59
C SER A 133 13.60 -9.20 17.08
N LEU A 134 12.78 -9.73 17.98
CA LEU A 134 11.57 -10.47 17.61
C LEU A 134 10.62 -9.60 16.80
N LEU A 135 10.59 -8.28 17.06
CA LEU A 135 9.81 -7.33 16.29
C LEU A 135 10.30 -7.24 14.84
N SER A 136 11.61 -7.11 14.63
CA SER A 136 12.21 -7.06 13.29
C SER A 136 11.95 -8.35 12.50
N LEU A 137 12.03 -9.51 13.16
CA LEU A 137 11.67 -10.79 12.53
C LEU A 137 10.18 -10.83 12.12
N ALA A 138 9.29 -10.38 13.00
CA ALA A 138 7.86 -10.34 12.71
C ALA A 138 7.55 -9.40 11.55
N ILE A 139 8.15 -8.20 11.50
CA ILE A 139 7.97 -7.26 10.40
C ILE A 139 8.43 -7.89 9.07
N ARG A 140 9.61 -8.48 9.04
CA ARG A 140 10.15 -9.15 7.84
C ARG A 140 9.26 -10.29 7.34
N ASP A 141 8.70 -11.06 8.26
CA ASP A 141 7.77 -12.14 7.90
C ASP A 141 6.47 -11.58 7.30
N TRP A 142 5.91 -10.54 7.89
CA TRP A 142 4.74 -9.83 7.35
C TRP A 142 5.02 -9.21 5.98
N GLU A 143 6.16 -8.54 5.80
CA GLU A 143 6.60 -7.99 4.51
C GLU A 143 6.67 -9.10 3.45
N LYS A 144 7.41 -10.17 3.75
CA LYS A 144 7.57 -11.29 2.83
C LYS A 144 6.22 -11.89 2.44
N HIS A 145 5.37 -12.12 3.42
CA HIS A 145 4.05 -12.73 3.19
C HIS A 145 3.11 -11.83 2.37
N ALA A 146 3.09 -10.52 2.63
CA ALA A 146 2.27 -9.58 1.89
C ALA A 146 2.82 -9.35 0.48
N PHE A 147 4.14 -9.18 0.32
CA PHE A 147 4.73 -8.88 -0.98
C PHE A 147 4.70 -10.09 -1.93
N SER A 148 4.96 -11.32 -1.43
CA SER A 148 4.97 -12.53 -2.26
C SER A 148 3.60 -12.88 -2.85
N SER A 149 2.51 -12.37 -2.28
CA SER A 149 1.15 -12.62 -2.77
C SER A 149 0.63 -11.52 -3.70
N ALA A 150 1.37 -10.43 -3.86
CA ALA A 150 0.98 -9.32 -4.71
C ALA A 150 1.09 -9.70 -6.20
N PHE A 151 0.19 -9.14 -7.01
CA PHE A 151 0.25 -9.28 -8.47
C PHE A 151 1.54 -8.68 -9.04
N ARG A 152 1.95 -7.51 -8.52
CA ARG A 152 3.24 -6.87 -8.79
C ARG A 152 3.74 -6.17 -7.53
N VAL A 153 5.04 -6.19 -7.36
CA VAL A 153 5.76 -5.39 -6.36
C VAL A 153 6.57 -4.33 -7.08
N ILE A 154 6.42 -3.10 -6.67
CA ILE A 154 7.04 -1.92 -7.25
C ILE A 154 8.08 -1.40 -6.27
N ALA A 155 9.33 -1.27 -6.68
CA ALA A 155 10.38 -0.64 -5.89
C ALA A 155 10.57 0.81 -6.32
N HIS A 156 10.44 1.74 -5.39
CA HIS A 156 10.54 3.18 -5.66
C HIS A 156 11.98 3.72 -5.63
N ASN A 157 12.94 2.88 -5.27
CA ASN A 157 14.37 3.21 -5.29
C ASN A 157 15.22 1.94 -5.36
N LYS A 158 16.49 2.12 -5.71
CA LYS A 158 17.46 1.04 -5.87
C LYS A 158 17.65 0.23 -4.58
N SER A 159 17.67 0.87 -3.42
CA SER A 159 17.84 0.18 -2.13
C SER A 159 16.69 -0.78 -1.84
N ALA A 160 15.43 -0.34 -2.04
CA ALA A 160 14.27 -1.20 -1.91
C ALA A 160 14.29 -2.34 -2.93
N TYR A 161 14.66 -2.06 -4.19
CA TYR A 161 14.78 -3.07 -5.24
C TYR A 161 15.80 -4.17 -4.88
N GLU A 162 17.00 -3.77 -4.47
CA GLU A 162 18.06 -4.71 -4.08
C GLU A 162 17.67 -5.53 -2.85
N SER A 163 17.05 -4.89 -1.84
CA SER A 163 16.57 -5.57 -0.64
C SER A 163 15.51 -6.60 -0.97
N LEU A 164 14.49 -6.25 -1.75
CA LEU A 164 13.43 -7.16 -2.18
C LEU A 164 13.99 -8.39 -2.89
N ARG A 165 14.96 -8.19 -3.79
CA ARG A 165 15.61 -9.27 -4.52
C ARG A 165 16.46 -10.16 -3.62
N VAL A 166 17.35 -9.56 -2.81
CA VAL A 166 18.37 -10.29 -2.05
C VAL A 166 17.81 -10.94 -0.78
N HIS A 167 16.96 -10.21 -0.05
CA HIS A 167 16.52 -10.64 1.28
C HIS A 167 15.16 -11.32 1.27
N TYR A 168 14.30 -11.01 0.26
CA TYR A 168 12.95 -11.55 0.17
C TYR A 168 12.78 -12.52 -1.00
N GLY A 169 13.69 -12.54 -1.98
CA GLY A 169 13.56 -13.36 -3.18
C GLY A 169 12.43 -12.90 -4.10
N ILE A 170 12.06 -11.61 -4.04
CA ILE A 170 10.95 -11.01 -4.79
C ILE A 170 11.48 -10.31 -6.03
N ASN A 171 10.88 -10.66 -7.18
CA ASN A 171 11.15 -9.99 -8.44
C ASN A 171 10.28 -8.73 -8.55
N ALA A 172 10.79 -7.62 -8.02
CA ALA A 172 10.12 -6.33 -8.07
C ALA A 172 10.41 -5.60 -9.39
N VAL A 173 9.51 -4.68 -9.76
CA VAL A 173 9.73 -3.72 -10.86
C VAL A 173 10.34 -2.45 -10.26
N GLU A 174 11.57 -2.13 -10.63
CA GLU A 174 12.16 -0.83 -10.27
C GLU A 174 11.59 0.25 -11.19
N ILE A 175 10.86 1.21 -10.62
CA ILE A 175 10.29 2.31 -11.40
C ILE A 175 11.25 3.48 -11.51
N ARG A 176 11.23 4.14 -12.68
CA ARG A 176 11.98 5.36 -12.99
C ARG A 176 11.06 6.55 -13.21
N SER A 177 9.80 6.30 -13.49
CA SER A 177 8.82 7.32 -13.80
C SER A 177 7.40 6.87 -13.46
N ILE A 178 6.48 7.82 -13.44
CA ILE A 178 5.04 7.55 -13.32
C ILE A 178 4.49 6.67 -14.45
N ASN A 179 5.13 6.69 -15.62
CA ASN A 179 4.69 5.88 -16.77
C ASN A 179 4.92 4.39 -16.52
N ASP A 180 5.91 4.02 -15.73
CA ASP A 180 6.14 2.62 -15.35
C ASP A 180 4.99 2.10 -14.47
N VAL A 181 4.47 2.94 -13.56
CA VAL A 181 3.29 2.62 -12.75
C VAL A 181 2.03 2.50 -13.63
N ARG A 182 1.87 3.42 -14.60
CA ARG A 182 0.76 3.39 -15.56
C ARG A 182 0.77 2.12 -16.39
N ALA A 183 1.95 1.67 -16.85
CA ALA A 183 2.09 0.42 -17.59
C ALA A 183 1.63 -0.80 -16.77
N ILE A 184 1.95 -0.85 -15.48
CA ILE A 184 1.48 -1.90 -14.57
C ILE A 184 -0.04 -1.84 -14.42
N TYR A 185 -0.64 -0.66 -14.32
CA TYR A 185 -2.08 -0.48 -14.23
C TYR A 185 -2.80 -0.97 -15.50
N GLU A 186 -2.22 -0.69 -16.66
CA GLU A 186 -2.72 -1.16 -17.96
C GLU A 186 -2.62 -2.70 -18.07
N GLU A 187 -1.52 -3.29 -17.62
CA GLU A 187 -1.34 -4.76 -17.56
C GLU A 187 -2.46 -5.42 -16.75
N ILE A 188 -2.74 -4.92 -15.54
CA ILE A 188 -3.80 -5.47 -14.67
C ILE A 188 -5.17 -5.35 -15.34
N SER A 189 -5.45 -4.17 -15.91
CA SER A 189 -6.74 -3.89 -16.53
C SER A 189 -7.01 -4.80 -17.74
N HIS A 190 -5.99 -5.08 -18.56
CA HIS A 190 -6.09 -5.99 -19.69
C HIS A 190 -6.34 -7.44 -19.24
N GLN A 191 -5.67 -7.91 -18.21
CA GLN A 191 -5.86 -9.28 -17.71
C GLN A 191 -7.28 -9.51 -17.18
N ARG A 192 -7.89 -8.51 -16.52
CA ARG A 192 -9.28 -8.61 -16.05
C ARG A 192 -10.32 -8.59 -17.14
N ALA A 193 -10.07 -7.90 -18.23
CA ALA A 193 -10.99 -7.88 -19.38
C ALA A 193 -11.10 -9.23 -20.10
N HIS A 194 -10.19 -10.16 -19.82
CA HIS A 194 -10.13 -11.50 -20.43
C HIS A 194 -10.52 -12.64 -19.45
N GLN A 195 -10.92 -12.32 -18.22
CA GLN A 195 -11.47 -13.25 -17.22
C GLN A 195 -12.99 -13.12 -17.11
#